data_c0c45ab9a7dfde82b1981ad6d1941331
#
_entry.id   c0c45ab9a7dfde82b1981ad6d1941331
#
_cell.length_a   1.000
_cell.length_b   1.000
_cell.length_c   1.000
_cell.angle_alpha   90.00
_cell.angle_beta   90.00
_cell.angle_gamma   90.00
#
_symmetry.space_group_name_H-M   'P 1'
#
loop_
_entity.id
_entity.type
_entity.pdbx_description
1 polymer ?
#
loop_
_entity_poly.entity_id
_entity_poly.type
_entity_poly.pdbx_seq_one_letter_code
_entity_poly.pdbx_strand_id
1 'polypeptide(L)'
;MCAGCGHDSISSAIIQACFELNIEPHRVAKLSGIGCSSKTPDYLLGQSHGFNSVHGRMPSVLTGANLANRELLYMGVSGDGDSASIGIGQFVHAIRRGVNMVYIVENNGVYGLTKGQFSATADKGSKSKRGIANMDEPLDLIGMAMILGATYVGRSFSGDKQQLVPLIKGAI
;
A
#
# COMPACT_ATOMS: atom_id res chain seq x y z
N MET A 1 -8.68 3.81 13.02
CA MET A 1 -7.55 4.61 12.46
C MET A 1 -7.45 5.92 13.23
N CYS A 2 -6.27 6.55 13.25
CA CYS A 2 -6.11 7.82 13.97
C CYS A 2 -6.65 8.98 13.13
N ALA A 3 -7.27 9.98 13.78
CA ALA A 3 -7.75 11.17 13.08
C ALA A 3 -6.57 11.91 12.41
N GLY A 4 -6.74 12.31 11.16
CA GLY A 4 -5.74 13.08 10.41
C GLY A 4 -4.51 12.32 9.91
N CYS A 5 -4.44 10.99 10.08
CA CYS A 5 -3.30 10.21 9.56
C CYS A 5 -3.38 9.86 8.06
N GLY A 6 -4.50 10.15 7.41
CA GLY A 6 -4.70 9.91 5.98
C GLY A 6 -5.19 8.53 5.58
N HIS A 7 -5.04 7.51 6.44
CA HIS A 7 -5.48 6.14 6.12
C HIS A 7 -6.98 6.02 5.87
N ASP A 8 -7.80 6.77 6.60
CA ASP A 8 -9.25 6.84 6.40
C ASP A 8 -9.61 7.51 5.08
N SER A 9 -8.88 8.56 4.70
CA SER A 9 -9.05 9.22 3.40
C SER A 9 -8.72 8.29 2.23
N ILE A 10 -7.65 7.50 2.36
CA ILE A 10 -7.26 6.51 1.35
C ILE A 10 -8.31 5.39 1.27
N SER A 11 -8.76 4.88 2.41
CA SER A 11 -9.85 3.87 2.46
C SER A 11 -11.11 4.38 1.77
N SER A 12 -11.53 5.62 2.07
CA SER A 12 -12.67 6.27 1.40
C SER A 12 -12.47 6.42 -0.11
N ALA A 13 -11.26 6.76 -0.55
CA ALA A 13 -10.95 6.92 -1.98
C ALA A 13 -10.99 5.58 -2.71
N ILE A 14 -10.53 4.50 -2.09
CA ILE A 14 -10.62 3.14 -2.65
C ILE A 14 -12.09 2.72 -2.79
N ILE A 15 -12.92 2.95 -1.76
CA ILE A 15 -14.35 2.64 -1.79
C ILE A 15 -15.03 3.43 -2.92
N GLN A 16 -14.75 4.73 -3.03
CA GLN A 16 -15.32 5.58 -4.06
C GLN A 16 -14.89 5.10 -5.46
N ALA A 17 -13.61 4.78 -5.68
CA ALA A 17 -13.12 4.27 -6.95
C ALA A 17 -13.82 2.96 -7.35
N CYS A 18 -13.95 2.01 -6.43
CA CYS A 18 -14.67 0.76 -6.68
C CYS A 18 -16.15 1.00 -6.98
N PHE A 19 -16.82 1.92 -6.25
CA PHE A 19 -18.21 2.26 -6.47
C PHE A 19 -18.43 2.89 -7.87
N GLU A 20 -17.60 3.86 -8.25
CA GLU A 20 -17.68 4.53 -9.55
C GLU A 20 -17.36 3.60 -10.74
N LEU A 21 -16.59 2.53 -10.51
CA LEU A 21 -16.29 1.49 -11.50
C LEU A 21 -17.28 0.33 -11.46
N ASN A 22 -18.32 0.39 -10.62
CA ASN A 22 -19.32 -0.68 -10.43
C ASN A 22 -18.67 -2.04 -10.06
N ILE A 23 -17.61 -2.02 -9.25
CA ILE A 23 -16.94 -3.24 -8.79
C ILE A 23 -17.70 -3.83 -7.61
N GLU A 24 -18.18 -5.05 -7.78
CA GLU A 24 -18.88 -5.77 -6.73
C GLU A 24 -17.90 -6.24 -5.64
N PRO A 25 -18.18 -6.02 -4.34
CA PRO A 25 -17.24 -6.34 -3.27
C PRO A 25 -16.76 -7.79 -3.27
N HIS A 26 -17.62 -8.76 -3.56
CA HIS A 26 -17.25 -10.17 -3.61
C HIS A 26 -16.29 -10.54 -4.76
N ARG A 27 -16.08 -9.64 -5.72
CA ARG A 27 -15.09 -9.77 -6.79
C ARG A 27 -13.71 -9.23 -6.40
N VAL A 28 -13.56 -8.72 -5.17
CA VAL A 28 -12.31 -8.13 -4.68
C VAL A 28 -11.68 -9.02 -3.61
N ALA A 29 -10.37 -9.24 -3.75
CA ALA A 29 -9.51 -9.78 -2.69
C ALA A 29 -8.56 -8.70 -2.21
N LYS A 30 -8.68 -8.30 -0.95
CA LYS A 30 -7.87 -7.26 -0.30
C LYS A 30 -6.87 -7.88 0.65
N LEU A 31 -5.63 -7.46 0.56
CA LEU A 31 -4.55 -7.98 1.37
C LEU A 31 -3.78 -6.84 2.05
N SER A 32 -3.25 -7.13 3.23
CA SER A 32 -2.37 -6.21 3.94
C SER A 32 -1.16 -6.92 4.56
N GLY A 33 -0.13 -6.13 4.87
CA GLY A 33 0.98 -6.55 5.69
C GLY A 33 0.77 -6.20 7.17
N ILE A 34 1.78 -5.69 7.84
CA ILE A 34 1.75 -5.31 9.25
C ILE A 34 2.08 -3.82 9.40
N GLY A 35 1.43 -3.17 10.34
CA GLY A 35 1.58 -1.75 10.64
C GLY A 35 0.23 -1.04 10.76
N CYS A 36 0.22 0.29 10.78
CA CYS A 36 -1.02 1.06 10.82
C CYS A 36 -1.90 0.81 9.59
N SER A 37 -1.29 0.75 8.40
CA SER A 37 -1.94 0.46 7.13
C SER A 37 -2.57 -0.94 7.05
N SER A 38 -2.13 -1.88 7.90
CA SER A 38 -2.71 -3.23 7.94
C SER A 38 -4.18 -3.25 8.38
N LYS A 39 -4.65 -2.15 8.96
CA LYS A 39 -6.05 -1.95 9.33
C LYS A 39 -6.92 -1.52 8.13
N THR A 40 -6.34 -0.94 7.09
CA THR A 40 -7.09 -0.40 5.95
C THR A 40 -8.06 -1.43 5.34
N PRO A 41 -7.68 -2.69 5.08
CA PRO A 41 -8.62 -3.68 4.55
C PRO A 41 -9.85 -3.94 5.43
N ASP A 42 -9.76 -3.76 6.75
CA ASP A 42 -10.91 -3.96 7.64
C ASP A 42 -11.99 -2.86 7.49
N TYR A 43 -11.62 -1.71 6.92
CA TYR A 43 -12.48 -0.54 6.78
C TYR A 43 -13.02 -0.32 5.36
N LEU A 44 -12.70 -1.18 4.42
CA LEU A 44 -13.20 -1.08 3.06
C LEU A 44 -13.86 -2.38 2.59
N LEU A 45 -14.90 -2.24 1.76
CA LEU A 45 -15.58 -3.35 1.07
C LEU A 45 -15.84 -4.57 1.98
N GLY A 46 -16.72 -4.43 2.97
CA GLY A 46 -16.97 -5.43 4.02
C GLY A 46 -17.33 -6.85 3.53
N GLN A 47 -17.88 -6.97 2.31
CA GLN A 47 -18.23 -8.26 1.70
C GLN A 47 -17.15 -8.80 0.74
N SER A 48 -15.96 -8.23 0.74
CA SER A 48 -14.82 -8.72 -0.05
C SER A 48 -14.02 -9.77 0.71
N HIS A 49 -13.21 -10.54 -0.03
CA HIS A 49 -12.25 -11.45 0.57
C HIS A 49 -11.13 -10.67 1.25
N GLY A 50 -10.65 -11.11 2.42
CA GLY A 50 -9.61 -10.41 3.17
C GLY A 50 -8.54 -11.35 3.72
N PHE A 51 -7.28 -10.95 3.56
CA PHE A 51 -6.12 -11.64 4.12
C PHE A 51 -5.20 -10.63 4.81
N ASN A 52 -4.68 -11.01 5.97
CA ASN A 52 -3.58 -10.30 6.60
C ASN A 52 -2.34 -11.19 6.58
N SER A 53 -1.22 -10.65 6.09
CA SER A 53 0.02 -11.41 5.94
C SER A 53 1.02 -11.09 7.06
N VAL A 54 2.08 -11.87 7.13
CA VAL A 54 3.25 -11.56 7.95
C VAL A 54 3.94 -10.29 7.41
N HIS A 55 4.64 -9.56 8.27
CA HIS A 55 5.30 -8.28 7.95
C HIS A 55 6.17 -8.37 6.70
N GLY A 56 5.92 -7.47 5.74
CA GLY A 56 6.62 -7.40 4.47
C GLY A 56 6.30 -8.53 3.49
N ARG A 57 5.30 -9.39 3.77
CA ARG A 57 5.01 -10.58 2.94
C ARG A 57 3.68 -10.49 2.17
N MET A 58 2.97 -9.36 2.25
CA MET A 58 1.71 -9.16 1.54
C MET A 58 1.85 -9.49 0.03
N PRO A 59 2.88 -9.04 -0.72
CA PRO A 59 2.97 -9.35 -2.15
C PRO A 59 3.17 -10.84 -2.45
N SER A 60 3.79 -11.58 -1.55
CA SER A 60 3.96 -13.05 -1.72
C SER A 60 2.66 -13.80 -1.51
N VAL A 61 1.91 -13.46 -0.45
CA VAL A 61 0.60 -14.05 -0.18
C VAL A 61 -0.37 -13.72 -1.31
N LEU A 62 -0.38 -12.46 -1.77
CA LEU A 62 -1.20 -12.02 -2.88
C LEU A 62 -0.85 -12.76 -4.17
N THR A 63 0.44 -12.97 -4.45
CA THR A 63 0.89 -13.77 -5.61
C THR A 63 0.29 -15.16 -5.58
N GLY A 64 0.31 -15.83 -4.43
CA GLY A 64 -0.29 -17.16 -4.26
C GLY A 64 -1.81 -17.15 -4.45
N ALA A 65 -2.49 -16.16 -3.86
CA ALA A 65 -3.95 -16.01 -4.00
C ALA A 65 -4.35 -15.73 -5.46
N ASN A 66 -3.60 -14.86 -6.17
CA ASN A 66 -3.85 -14.56 -7.58
C ASN A 66 -3.62 -15.78 -8.49
N LEU A 67 -2.65 -16.64 -8.19
CA LEU A 67 -2.44 -17.88 -8.92
C LEU A 67 -3.56 -18.89 -8.69
N ALA A 68 -4.13 -18.92 -7.48
CA ALA A 68 -5.23 -19.82 -7.13
C ALA A 68 -6.57 -19.40 -7.75
N ASN A 69 -6.82 -18.09 -7.88
CA ASN A 69 -8.01 -17.55 -8.53
C ASN A 69 -7.68 -16.26 -9.26
N ARG A 70 -7.67 -16.29 -10.58
CA ARG A 70 -7.33 -15.13 -11.44
C ARG A 70 -8.52 -14.24 -11.79
N GLU A 71 -9.72 -14.59 -11.34
CA GLU A 71 -10.94 -13.85 -11.68
C GLU A 71 -11.23 -12.69 -10.71
N LEU A 72 -10.53 -12.65 -9.56
CA LEU A 72 -10.69 -11.60 -8.58
C LEU A 72 -9.79 -10.39 -8.87
N LEU A 73 -10.29 -9.21 -8.53
CA LEU A 73 -9.46 -8.01 -8.44
C LEU A 73 -8.65 -8.05 -7.13
N TYR A 74 -7.34 -8.04 -7.26
CA TYR A 74 -6.43 -8.09 -6.10
C TYR A 74 -5.94 -6.70 -5.73
N MET A 75 -6.18 -6.30 -4.48
CA MET A 75 -5.70 -5.03 -3.90
C MET A 75 -4.82 -5.30 -2.68
N GLY A 76 -3.54 -4.94 -2.76
CA GLY A 76 -2.64 -4.97 -1.62
C GLY A 76 -2.45 -3.58 -1.05
N VAL A 77 -2.74 -3.39 0.25
CA VAL A 77 -2.51 -2.14 0.96
C VAL A 77 -1.46 -2.36 2.04
N SER A 78 -0.41 -1.57 2.02
CA SER A 78 0.75 -1.74 2.90
C SER A 78 1.37 -0.40 3.25
N GLY A 79 1.99 -0.29 4.41
CA GLY A 79 2.78 0.88 4.77
C GLY A 79 4.17 0.86 4.13
N ASP A 80 4.82 2.00 4.13
CA ASP A 80 6.18 2.16 3.64
C ASP A 80 7.20 1.34 4.42
N GLY A 81 7.12 1.26 5.73
CA GLY A 81 7.97 0.38 6.55
C GLY A 81 7.77 -1.09 6.23
N ASP A 82 6.53 -1.51 5.99
CA ASP A 82 6.20 -2.88 5.59
C ASP A 82 6.72 -3.18 4.17
N SER A 83 6.52 -2.27 3.22
CA SER A 83 6.88 -2.45 1.81
C SER A 83 8.35 -2.18 1.51
N ALA A 84 8.86 -1.01 1.94
CA ALA A 84 10.20 -0.53 1.55
C ALA A 84 11.31 -1.04 2.45
N SER A 85 11.06 -1.22 3.75
CA SER A 85 12.09 -1.72 4.66
C SER A 85 12.11 -3.25 4.71
N ILE A 86 11.05 -3.86 5.27
CA ILE A 86 11.02 -5.32 5.50
C ILE A 86 10.69 -6.07 4.21
N GLY A 87 9.80 -5.53 3.40
CA GLY A 87 9.22 -6.17 2.23
C GLY A 87 9.86 -5.83 0.90
N ILE A 88 10.97 -5.10 0.84
CA ILE A 88 11.52 -4.59 -0.42
C ILE A 88 11.78 -5.68 -1.46
N GLY A 89 12.30 -6.83 -1.07
CA GLY A 89 12.49 -7.96 -1.96
C GLY A 89 11.17 -8.50 -2.51
N GLN A 90 10.10 -8.48 -1.71
CA GLN A 90 8.78 -8.91 -2.13
C GLN A 90 8.15 -7.91 -3.11
N PHE A 91 8.31 -6.61 -2.85
CA PHE A 91 7.90 -5.52 -3.74
C PHE A 91 8.57 -5.67 -5.12
N VAL A 92 9.90 -5.75 -5.14
CA VAL A 92 10.70 -5.93 -6.37
C VAL A 92 10.25 -7.15 -7.16
N HIS A 93 10.11 -8.29 -6.52
CA HIS A 93 9.78 -9.53 -7.21
C HIS A 93 8.30 -9.64 -7.62
N ALA A 94 7.37 -8.98 -6.94
CA ALA A 94 5.99 -8.89 -7.39
C ALA A 94 5.88 -8.09 -8.69
N ILE A 95 6.54 -6.94 -8.78
CA ILE A 95 6.58 -6.13 -10.00
C ILE A 95 7.29 -6.89 -11.13
N ARG A 96 8.48 -7.42 -10.86
CA ARG A 96 9.25 -8.19 -11.85
C ARG A 96 8.47 -9.37 -12.44
N ARG A 97 7.60 -10.01 -11.66
CA ARG A 97 6.74 -11.11 -12.13
C ARG A 97 5.48 -10.63 -12.85
N GLY A 98 5.20 -9.33 -12.87
CA GLY A 98 3.98 -8.79 -13.45
C GLY A 98 2.71 -9.33 -12.76
N VAL A 99 2.73 -9.46 -11.44
CA VAL A 99 1.56 -9.93 -10.70
C VAL A 99 0.39 -8.97 -10.92
N ASN A 100 -0.74 -9.48 -11.39
CA ASN A 100 -1.93 -8.67 -11.62
C ASN A 100 -2.55 -8.24 -10.29
N MET A 101 -2.15 -7.06 -9.82
CA MET A 101 -2.58 -6.48 -8.56
C MET A 101 -2.50 -4.95 -8.57
N VAL A 102 -3.37 -4.33 -7.81
CA VAL A 102 -3.21 -2.93 -7.40
C VAL A 102 -2.44 -2.93 -6.08
N TYR A 103 -1.24 -2.34 -6.06
CA TYR A 103 -0.40 -2.25 -4.88
C TYR A 103 -0.38 -0.81 -4.37
N ILE A 104 -1.03 -0.55 -3.24
CA ILE A 104 -1.11 0.77 -2.62
C ILE A 104 -0.14 0.82 -1.44
N VAL A 105 0.82 1.74 -1.48
CA VAL A 105 1.74 2.01 -0.38
C VAL A 105 1.31 3.30 0.32
N GLU A 106 0.87 3.17 1.57
CA GLU A 106 0.54 4.30 2.45
C GLU A 106 1.83 4.81 3.09
N ASN A 107 2.48 5.78 2.42
CA ASN A 107 3.80 6.27 2.77
C ASN A 107 3.73 7.49 3.70
N ASN A 108 4.24 7.34 4.92
CA ASN A 108 4.36 8.43 5.89
C ASN A 108 5.78 8.53 6.51
N GLY A 109 6.76 7.80 6.01
CA GLY A 109 8.16 7.84 6.44
C GLY A 109 8.41 7.17 7.81
N VAL A 110 7.42 6.47 8.41
CA VAL A 110 7.53 6.04 9.80
C VAL A 110 6.81 4.72 10.08
N TYR A 111 7.37 3.91 10.98
CA TYR A 111 6.64 2.83 11.66
C TYR A 111 5.78 3.41 12.77
N GLY A 112 4.56 3.85 12.45
CA GLY A 112 3.68 4.51 13.40
C GLY A 112 3.18 3.61 14.52
N LEU A 113 2.83 2.35 14.21
CA LEU A 113 2.30 1.38 15.16
C LEU A 113 3.29 1.08 16.31
N THR A 114 4.57 1.03 16.02
CA THR A 114 5.65 0.75 16.98
C THR A 114 6.28 2.00 17.58
N LYS A 115 5.58 3.14 17.50
CA LYS A 115 5.91 4.42 18.15
C LYS A 115 6.97 5.30 17.47
N GLY A 116 7.23 5.09 16.16
CA GLY A 116 7.90 6.11 15.35
C GLY A 116 9.36 5.86 15.03
N GLN A 117 9.73 4.63 14.69
CA GLN A 117 11.00 4.34 14.02
C GLN A 117 10.94 4.85 12.58
N PHE A 118 12.08 5.28 12.03
CA PHE A 118 12.17 5.64 10.62
C PHE A 118 11.93 4.43 9.73
N SER A 119 11.17 4.63 8.67
CA SER A 119 11.11 3.65 7.58
C SER A 119 12.20 3.94 6.56
N ALA A 120 12.39 3.05 5.60
CA ALA A 120 13.35 3.24 4.53
C ALA A 120 13.00 4.39 3.55
N THR A 121 11.81 4.98 3.67
CA THR A 121 11.36 6.14 2.88
C THR A 121 11.37 7.45 3.68
N ALA A 122 11.87 7.41 4.92
CA ALA A 122 11.96 8.61 5.76
C ALA A 122 12.97 9.61 5.18
N ASP A 123 12.59 10.87 5.14
CA ASP A 123 13.47 11.93 4.63
C ASP A 123 14.75 12.03 5.46
N LYS A 124 15.88 12.20 4.79
CA LYS A 124 17.15 12.49 5.45
C LYS A 124 17.06 13.77 6.27
N GLY A 125 17.55 13.71 7.50
CA GLY A 125 17.47 14.82 8.45
C GLY A 125 16.15 14.93 9.21
N SER A 126 15.11 14.12 8.90
CA SER A 126 13.90 14.03 9.71
C SER A 126 14.24 13.57 11.14
N LYS A 127 13.47 14.03 12.13
CA LYS A 127 13.78 13.77 13.53
C LYS A 127 12.77 12.81 14.16
N SER A 128 13.28 11.79 14.84
CA SER A 128 12.45 10.93 15.70
C SER A 128 11.90 11.71 16.90
N LYS A 129 10.93 11.13 17.63
CA LYS A 129 10.43 11.71 18.90
C LYS A 129 11.52 11.94 19.96
N ARG A 130 12.65 11.23 19.86
CA ARG A 130 13.80 11.38 20.74
C ARG A 130 14.82 12.42 20.25
N GLY A 131 14.51 13.14 19.16
CA GLY A 131 15.39 14.15 18.57
C GLY A 131 16.54 13.58 17.73
N ILE A 132 16.61 12.26 17.53
CA ILE A 132 17.64 11.62 16.68
C ILE A 132 17.30 11.88 15.22
N ALA A 133 18.25 12.38 14.44
CA ALA A 133 18.07 12.61 13.01
C ALA A 133 18.26 11.32 12.20
N ASN A 134 17.45 11.18 11.14
CA ASN A 134 17.68 10.16 10.11
C ASN A 134 18.89 10.55 9.25
N MET A 135 19.88 9.67 9.15
CA MET A 135 21.08 9.90 8.36
C MET A 135 21.06 9.16 7.01
N ASP A 136 20.11 8.26 6.84
CA ASP A 136 20.00 7.42 5.64
C ASP A 136 19.27 8.16 4.50
N GLU A 137 19.63 7.85 3.26
CA GLU A 137 18.92 8.32 2.08
C GLU A 137 17.60 7.54 1.91
N PRO A 138 16.48 8.22 1.57
CA PRO A 138 15.22 7.55 1.38
C PRO A 138 15.20 6.69 0.11
N LEU A 139 14.58 5.51 0.19
CA LEU A 139 14.30 4.70 -0.99
C LEU A 139 13.18 5.33 -1.83
N ASP A 140 13.43 5.48 -3.13
CA ASP A 140 12.44 5.93 -4.11
C ASP A 140 11.67 4.72 -4.68
N LEU A 141 10.53 4.38 -4.07
CA LEU A 141 9.67 3.30 -4.54
C LEU A 141 9.07 3.56 -5.92
N ILE A 142 8.84 4.82 -6.28
CA ILE A 142 8.29 5.21 -7.58
C ILE A 142 9.32 4.95 -8.69
N GLY A 143 10.54 5.47 -8.50
CA GLY A 143 11.65 5.22 -9.43
C GLY A 143 11.94 3.74 -9.58
N MET A 144 11.95 2.99 -8.47
CA MET A 144 12.13 1.54 -8.50
C MET A 144 11.02 0.84 -9.28
N ALA A 145 9.75 1.19 -9.06
CA ALA A 145 8.63 0.58 -9.77
C ALA A 145 8.71 0.81 -11.28
N MET A 146 9.07 2.03 -11.70
CA MET A 146 9.27 2.37 -13.12
C MET A 146 10.42 1.57 -13.74
N ILE A 147 11.57 1.50 -13.08
CA ILE A 147 12.75 0.74 -13.55
C ILE A 147 12.42 -0.76 -13.67
N LEU A 148 11.63 -1.29 -12.76
CA LEU A 148 11.23 -2.70 -12.75
C LEU A 148 10.12 -3.03 -13.77
N GLY A 149 9.57 -2.03 -14.46
CA GLY A 149 8.58 -2.20 -15.52
C GLY A 149 7.15 -2.35 -15.01
N ALA A 150 6.79 -1.72 -13.89
CA ALA A 150 5.39 -1.65 -13.48
C ALA A 150 4.54 -0.99 -14.58
N THR A 151 3.40 -1.59 -14.92
CA THR A 151 2.53 -1.13 -16.02
C THR A 151 1.81 0.18 -15.70
N TYR A 152 1.61 0.46 -14.42
CA TYR A 152 1.02 1.70 -13.93
C TYR A 152 1.73 2.14 -12.66
N VAL A 153 2.10 3.40 -12.57
CA VAL A 153 2.72 4.01 -11.38
C VAL A 153 2.07 5.36 -11.15
N GLY A 154 1.53 5.56 -9.96
CA GLY A 154 0.89 6.82 -9.56
C GLY A 154 1.33 7.25 -8.17
N ARG A 155 1.39 8.57 -7.95
CA ARG A 155 1.65 9.17 -6.63
C ARG A 155 0.67 10.28 -6.38
N SER A 156 0.07 10.29 -5.19
CA SER A 156 -0.87 11.33 -4.78
C SER A 156 -0.73 11.62 -3.29
N PHE A 157 -1.41 12.67 -2.85
CA PHE A 157 -1.53 13.02 -1.44
C PHE A 157 -2.91 12.57 -0.92
N SER A 158 -2.94 11.94 0.27
CA SER A 158 -4.17 11.41 0.89
C SER A 158 -5.26 12.47 1.14
N GLY A 159 -4.87 13.75 1.24
CA GLY A 159 -5.79 14.88 1.40
C GLY A 159 -6.37 15.40 0.08
N ASP A 160 -5.84 14.99 -1.07
CA ASP A 160 -6.32 15.39 -2.39
C ASP A 160 -7.13 14.27 -3.06
N LYS A 161 -8.40 14.18 -2.70
CA LYS A 161 -9.32 13.18 -3.27
C LYS A 161 -9.60 13.38 -4.75
N GLN A 162 -9.51 14.63 -5.24
CA GLN A 162 -9.77 14.93 -6.66
C GLN A 162 -8.69 14.31 -7.55
N GLN A 163 -7.46 14.20 -7.05
CA GLN A 163 -6.38 13.50 -7.74
C GLN A 163 -6.33 12.00 -7.37
N LEU A 164 -6.52 11.66 -6.10
CA LEU A 164 -6.34 10.31 -5.58
C LEU A 164 -7.33 9.30 -6.18
N VAL A 165 -8.62 9.65 -6.26
CA VAL A 165 -9.65 8.74 -6.79
C VAL A 165 -9.43 8.39 -8.26
N PRO A 166 -9.18 9.35 -9.19
CA PRO A 166 -8.83 9.03 -10.57
C PRO A 166 -7.58 8.15 -10.71
N LEU A 167 -6.55 8.38 -9.88
CA LEU A 167 -5.34 7.54 -9.91
C LEU A 167 -5.63 6.10 -9.48
N ILE A 168 -6.44 5.90 -8.44
CA ILE A 168 -6.85 4.55 -8.01
C ILE A 168 -7.68 3.88 -9.12
N LYS A 169 -8.61 4.61 -9.74
CA LYS A 169 -9.40 4.09 -10.88
C LYS A 169 -8.52 3.68 -12.06
N GLY A 170 -7.47 4.45 -12.35
CA GLY A 170 -6.53 4.11 -13.42
C GLY A 170 -5.65 2.90 -13.10
N ALA A 171 -5.47 2.57 -11.83
CA ALA A 171 -4.70 1.40 -11.39
C ALA A 171 -5.54 0.10 -11.40
N ILE A 172 -6.86 0.20 -11.31
CA ILE A 172 -7.84 -0.90 -11.37
C ILE A 172 -8.10 -1.30 -12.81
#